data_63b5b8ba75c5dba44235be40e747abfd
#
_entry.id   63b5b8ba75c5dba44235be40e747abfd
#
_cell.length_a   1.000
_cell.length_b   1.000
_cell.length_c   1.000
_cell.angle_alpha   90.00
_cell.angle_beta   90.00
_cell.angle_gamma   90.00
#
_symmetry.space_group_name_H-M   'P 1'
#
loop_
_entity.id
_entity.type
_entity.pdbx_description
1 polymer ?
#
loop_
_entity_poly.entity_id
_entity_poly.type
_entity_poly.pdbx_seq_one_letter_code
_entity_poly.pdbx_strand_id
1 'polypeptide(L)'
;MKKREKIMEYVFLLAAVISIVAVALICIFLFANGIPAMKKIGFAEFLTGIKWKPGNNKFGIFPMILGSIYVTGGALIIGVPVGVLTSVFMARFCPEGLYKLLKPVVNLLAGIPSIVYGFFGLVVLVPFIREHFKNSNGQSILCASILLGIMILPTIIGASEPTIRAVEQSYYEGALALGATHERSVFTVVVPAA
;
A
#
# COMPACT_ATOMS: atom_id res chain seq x y z
N MET A 1 -40.56 -17.52 -3.34
CA MET A 1 -39.42 -16.71 -2.86
C MET A 1 -38.59 -17.42 -1.80
N LYS A 2 -39.17 -17.86 -0.69
CA LYS A 2 -38.43 -18.52 0.43
C LYS A 2 -37.53 -19.73 0.08
N LYS A 3 -37.84 -20.55 -0.94
CA LYS A 3 -37.00 -21.69 -1.31
C LYS A 3 -35.71 -21.28 -2.04
N ARG A 4 -35.76 -20.25 -2.88
CA ARG A 4 -34.58 -19.71 -3.58
C ARG A 4 -33.62 -19.01 -2.60
N GLU A 5 -34.12 -18.28 -1.65
CA GLU A 5 -33.34 -17.63 -0.59
C GLU A 5 -32.57 -18.65 0.23
N LYS A 6 -33.22 -19.73 0.68
CA LYS A 6 -32.55 -20.80 1.42
C LYS A 6 -31.47 -21.52 0.59
N ILE A 7 -31.72 -21.75 -0.69
CA ILE A 7 -30.68 -22.37 -1.56
C ILE A 7 -29.47 -21.45 -1.67
N MET A 8 -29.66 -20.14 -1.86
CA MET A 8 -28.57 -19.18 -1.91
C MET A 8 -27.81 -19.08 -0.59
N GLU A 9 -28.52 -19.12 0.55
CA GLU A 9 -27.91 -19.16 1.88
C GLU A 9 -26.97 -20.37 2.04
N TYR A 10 -27.41 -21.56 1.63
CA TYR A 10 -26.55 -22.76 1.67
C TYR A 10 -25.36 -22.68 0.72
N VAL A 11 -25.55 -22.10 -0.47
CA VAL A 11 -24.45 -21.91 -1.45
C VAL A 11 -23.38 -20.97 -0.89
N PHE A 12 -23.79 -19.83 -0.30
CA PHE A 12 -22.87 -18.89 0.34
C PHE A 12 -22.20 -19.50 1.58
N LEU A 13 -22.94 -20.23 2.40
CA LEU A 13 -22.37 -20.92 3.55
C LEU A 13 -21.31 -21.95 3.10
N LEU A 14 -21.61 -22.75 2.09
CA LEU A 14 -20.69 -23.74 1.54
C LEU A 14 -19.43 -23.08 0.97
N ALA A 15 -19.59 -22.00 0.22
CA ALA A 15 -18.45 -21.23 -0.32
C ALA A 15 -17.59 -20.64 0.80
N ALA A 16 -18.20 -20.10 1.87
CA ALA A 16 -17.49 -19.58 3.02
C ALA A 16 -16.72 -20.67 3.76
N VAL A 17 -17.36 -21.83 4.01
CA VAL A 17 -16.71 -22.98 4.66
C VAL A 17 -15.52 -23.48 3.82
N ILE A 18 -15.69 -23.64 2.50
CA ILE A 18 -14.60 -24.06 1.61
C ILE A 18 -13.44 -23.08 1.69
N SER A 19 -13.70 -21.76 1.67
CA SER A 19 -12.67 -20.73 1.76
C SER A 19 -11.89 -20.81 3.08
N ILE A 20 -12.60 -20.96 4.21
CA ILE A 20 -11.97 -21.09 5.52
C ILE A 20 -11.13 -22.38 5.61
N VAL A 21 -11.67 -23.49 5.13
CA VAL A 21 -10.95 -24.77 5.11
C VAL A 21 -9.69 -24.69 4.22
N ALA A 22 -9.78 -24.07 3.05
CA ALA A 22 -8.63 -23.89 2.16
C ALA A 22 -7.51 -23.07 2.83
N VAL A 23 -7.86 -21.95 3.47
CA VAL A 23 -6.89 -21.13 4.22
C VAL A 23 -6.29 -21.91 5.39
N ALA A 24 -7.12 -22.63 6.15
CA ALA A 24 -6.65 -23.46 7.26
C ALA A 24 -5.66 -24.54 6.79
N LEU A 25 -5.97 -25.24 5.69
CA LEU A 25 -5.08 -26.24 5.11
C LEU A 25 -3.74 -25.65 4.66
N ILE A 26 -3.75 -24.47 4.03
CA ILE A 26 -2.52 -23.75 3.66
C ILE A 26 -1.70 -23.42 4.92
N CYS A 27 -2.31 -22.89 5.95
CA CYS A 27 -1.63 -22.57 7.21
C CYS A 27 -1.04 -23.85 7.85
N ILE A 28 -1.82 -24.91 7.97
CA ILE A 28 -1.36 -26.18 8.54
C ILE A 28 -0.17 -26.73 7.74
N PHE A 29 -0.25 -26.74 6.40
CA PHE A 29 0.83 -27.19 5.53
C PHE A 29 2.11 -26.38 5.73
N LEU A 30 2.00 -25.03 5.76
CA LEU A 30 3.13 -24.14 5.94
C LEU A 30 3.80 -24.35 7.31
N PHE A 31 3.02 -24.43 8.39
CA PHE A 31 3.56 -24.65 9.72
C PHE A 31 4.14 -26.06 9.90
N ALA A 32 3.47 -27.09 9.38
CA ALA A 32 3.94 -28.46 9.49
C ALA A 32 5.30 -28.68 8.79
N ASN A 33 5.55 -27.97 7.69
CA ASN A 33 6.83 -28.06 6.98
C ASN A 33 7.84 -27.01 7.46
N GLY A 34 7.41 -25.79 7.75
CA GLY A 34 8.28 -24.68 8.13
C GLY A 34 8.90 -24.83 9.53
N ILE A 35 8.12 -25.23 10.53
CA ILE A 35 8.62 -25.34 11.92
C ILE A 35 9.73 -26.38 12.06
N PRO A 36 9.63 -27.60 11.51
CA PRO A 36 10.74 -28.55 11.58
C PRO A 36 12.00 -28.08 10.86
N ALA A 37 11.86 -27.38 9.73
CA ALA A 37 13.00 -26.79 9.03
C ALA A 37 13.68 -25.69 9.88
N MET A 38 12.92 -24.80 10.48
CA MET A 38 13.44 -23.75 11.37
C MET A 38 14.13 -24.34 12.63
N LYS A 39 13.59 -25.42 13.20
CA LYS A 39 14.21 -26.12 14.33
C LYS A 39 15.56 -26.73 13.96
N LYS A 40 15.72 -27.27 12.74
CA LYS A 40 17.00 -27.84 12.26
C LYS A 40 18.07 -26.76 12.05
N ILE A 41 17.69 -25.59 11.59
CA ILE A 41 18.59 -24.44 11.36
C ILE A 41 18.97 -23.76 12.68
N GLY A 42 18.06 -23.77 13.67
CA GLY A 42 18.13 -22.96 14.87
C GLY A 42 17.34 -21.65 14.69
N PHE A 43 16.35 -21.44 15.54
CA PHE A 43 15.43 -20.31 15.43
C PHE A 43 16.13 -18.95 15.51
N ALA A 44 17.11 -18.83 16.41
CA ALA A 44 17.90 -17.61 16.55
C ALA A 44 18.78 -17.38 15.31
N GLU A 45 19.49 -18.39 14.81
CA GLU A 45 20.34 -18.28 13.63
C GLU A 45 19.52 -17.96 12.37
N PHE A 46 18.31 -18.51 12.24
CA PHE A 46 17.40 -18.20 11.15
C PHE A 46 16.99 -16.72 11.17
N LEU A 47 16.61 -16.16 12.32
CA LEU A 47 16.16 -14.77 12.41
C LEU A 47 17.29 -13.74 12.36
N THR A 48 18.42 -14.01 13.01
CA THR A 48 19.54 -13.05 13.16
C THR A 48 20.68 -13.28 12.16
N GLY A 49 20.66 -14.40 11.44
CA GLY A 49 21.67 -14.70 10.44
C GLY A 49 21.71 -13.69 9.30
N ILE A 50 22.93 -13.25 8.96
CA ILE A 50 23.18 -12.17 7.98
C ILE A 50 23.31 -12.70 6.55
N LYS A 51 23.45 -14.02 6.36
CA LYS A 51 23.72 -14.62 5.04
C LYS A 51 22.62 -15.58 4.65
N TRP A 52 22.04 -15.33 3.47
CA TRP A 52 21.12 -16.25 2.79
C TRP A 52 21.87 -16.96 1.65
N LYS A 53 22.33 -18.18 1.89
CA LYS A 53 22.97 -19.05 0.90
C LYS A 53 22.54 -20.49 1.14
N PRO A 54 21.38 -20.93 0.63
CA PRO A 54 20.86 -22.29 0.84
C PRO A 54 21.82 -23.40 0.42
N GLY A 55 22.59 -23.20 -0.67
CA GLY A 55 23.61 -24.15 -1.14
C GLY A 55 24.76 -24.37 -0.15
N ASN A 56 24.97 -23.47 0.83
CA ASN A 56 25.97 -23.57 1.87
C ASN A 56 25.34 -23.73 3.27
N ASN A 57 24.10 -24.19 3.35
CA ASN A 57 23.32 -24.35 4.59
C ASN A 57 23.25 -23.09 5.47
N LYS A 58 23.25 -21.88 4.87
CA LYS A 58 23.10 -20.60 5.58
C LYS A 58 21.75 -20.00 5.22
N PHE A 59 20.87 -19.86 6.23
CA PHE A 59 19.47 -19.46 6.05
C PHE A 59 19.10 -18.23 6.90
N GLY A 60 20.00 -17.23 7.00
CA GLY A 60 19.72 -16.00 7.76
C GLY A 60 18.82 -15.05 7.00
N ILE A 61 17.65 -14.69 7.57
CA ILE A 61 16.66 -13.79 6.96
C ILE A 61 16.77 -12.32 7.41
N PHE A 62 17.67 -12.00 8.32
CA PHE A 62 17.83 -10.65 8.87
C PHE A 62 17.99 -9.56 7.80
N PRO A 63 18.81 -9.72 6.73
CA PRO A 63 18.90 -8.73 5.66
C PRO A 63 17.60 -8.54 4.89
N MET A 64 16.77 -9.58 4.78
CA MET A 64 15.47 -9.50 4.11
C MET A 64 14.46 -8.70 4.95
N ILE A 65 14.48 -8.89 6.28
CA ILE A 65 13.67 -8.11 7.21
C ILE A 65 14.04 -6.62 7.13
N LEU A 66 15.35 -6.30 7.22
CA LEU A 66 15.80 -4.92 7.10
C LEU A 66 15.47 -4.33 5.72
N GLY A 67 15.68 -5.10 4.66
CA GLY A 67 15.35 -4.69 3.30
C GLY A 67 13.87 -4.32 3.15
N SER A 68 12.96 -5.11 3.71
CA SER A 68 11.52 -4.82 3.67
C SER A 68 11.16 -3.55 4.46
N ILE A 69 11.78 -3.32 5.62
CA ILE A 69 11.59 -2.10 6.42
C ILE A 69 12.07 -0.87 5.65
N TYR A 70 13.25 -0.91 5.03
CA TYR A 70 13.79 0.21 4.25
C TYR A 70 12.92 0.52 3.02
N VAL A 71 12.51 -0.51 2.28
CA VAL A 71 11.66 -0.34 1.10
C VAL A 71 10.30 0.25 1.50
N THR A 72 9.68 -0.30 2.54
CA THR A 72 8.39 0.20 3.04
C THR A 72 8.51 1.62 3.58
N GLY A 73 9.53 1.90 4.40
CA GLY A 73 9.80 3.23 4.93
C GLY A 73 10.01 4.25 3.81
N GLY A 74 10.82 3.92 2.80
CA GLY A 74 11.04 4.76 1.62
C GLY A 74 9.76 5.00 0.82
N ALA A 75 8.94 3.97 0.62
CA ALA A 75 7.66 4.08 -0.06
C ALA A 75 6.67 5.00 0.69
N LEU A 76 6.62 4.90 2.01
CA LEU A 76 5.77 5.76 2.85
C LEU A 76 6.25 7.21 2.84
N ILE A 77 7.55 7.46 2.94
CA ILE A 77 8.13 8.82 2.91
C ILE A 77 7.80 9.52 1.58
N ILE A 78 7.73 8.80 0.47
CA ILE A 78 7.40 9.35 -0.84
C ILE A 78 5.88 9.39 -1.04
N GLY A 79 5.20 8.26 -0.84
CA GLY A 79 3.81 8.06 -1.21
C GLY A 79 2.82 8.79 -0.31
N VAL A 80 3.07 8.81 1.02
CA VAL A 80 2.10 9.43 1.95
C VAL A 80 2.01 10.95 1.76
N PRO A 81 3.11 11.72 1.73
CA PRO A 81 3.00 13.16 1.51
C PRO A 81 2.34 13.51 0.17
N VAL A 82 2.75 12.84 -0.91
CA VAL A 82 2.18 13.07 -2.24
C VAL A 82 0.70 12.70 -2.28
N GLY A 83 0.33 11.54 -1.73
CA GLY A 83 -1.05 11.06 -1.71
C GLY A 83 -1.97 11.96 -0.87
N VAL A 84 -1.54 12.35 0.33
CA VAL A 84 -2.31 13.23 1.22
C VAL A 84 -2.47 14.62 0.61
N LEU A 85 -1.38 15.24 0.11
CA LEU A 85 -1.46 16.55 -0.53
C LEU A 85 -2.37 16.53 -1.78
N THR A 86 -2.30 15.47 -2.58
CA THR A 86 -3.21 15.27 -3.71
C THR A 86 -4.66 15.15 -3.24
N SER A 87 -4.92 14.44 -2.15
CA SER A 87 -6.26 14.29 -1.57
C SER A 87 -6.81 15.63 -1.08
N VAL A 88 -6.00 16.40 -0.37
CA VAL A 88 -6.36 17.76 0.10
C VAL A 88 -6.66 18.67 -1.08
N PHE A 89 -5.80 18.65 -2.12
CA PHE A 89 -6.03 19.40 -3.34
C PHE A 89 -7.36 19.01 -4.00
N MET A 90 -7.60 17.72 -4.22
CA MET A 90 -8.81 17.23 -4.85
C MET A 90 -10.08 17.51 -4.02
N ALA A 91 -9.96 17.50 -2.69
CA ALA A 91 -11.11 17.70 -1.80
C ALA A 91 -11.52 19.17 -1.64
N ARG A 92 -10.56 20.12 -1.57
CA ARG A 92 -10.80 21.50 -1.14
C ARG A 92 -10.32 22.60 -2.08
N PHE A 93 -9.39 22.31 -3.01
CA PHE A 93 -8.79 23.30 -3.92
C PHE A 93 -9.13 23.06 -5.39
N CYS A 94 -9.52 21.84 -5.76
CA CYS A 94 -9.68 21.44 -7.14
C CYS A 94 -11.00 22.00 -7.73
N PRO A 95 -10.98 22.72 -8.86
CA PRO A 95 -12.20 23.13 -9.55
C PRO A 95 -12.94 21.88 -10.09
N GLU A 96 -14.27 21.96 -10.14
CA GLU A 96 -15.12 20.82 -10.52
C GLU A 96 -14.76 20.18 -11.87
N GLY A 97 -14.39 20.98 -12.85
CA GLY A 97 -13.99 20.48 -14.18
C GLY A 97 -12.77 19.59 -14.13
N LEU A 98 -11.74 20.00 -13.37
CA LEU A 98 -10.51 19.25 -13.19
C LEU A 98 -10.74 18.01 -12.29
N TYR A 99 -11.58 18.15 -11.27
CA TYR A 99 -11.95 17.02 -10.41
C TYR A 99 -12.60 15.87 -11.20
N LYS A 100 -13.53 16.20 -12.11
CA LYS A 100 -14.20 15.22 -12.99
C LYS A 100 -13.22 14.47 -13.88
N LEU A 101 -12.06 15.05 -14.18
CA LEU A 101 -10.98 14.39 -14.93
C LEU A 101 -10.07 13.57 -14.02
N LEU A 102 -9.64 14.15 -12.90
CA LEU A 102 -8.66 13.50 -11.99
C LEU A 102 -9.23 12.27 -11.27
N LYS A 103 -10.50 12.32 -10.84
CA LYS A 103 -11.12 11.21 -10.10
C LYS A 103 -11.13 9.89 -10.89
N PRO A 104 -11.56 9.84 -12.16
CA PRO A 104 -11.44 8.63 -12.98
C PRO A 104 -10.00 8.18 -13.18
N VAL A 105 -9.03 9.10 -13.35
CA VAL A 105 -7.61 8.75 -13.52
C VAL A 105 -7.08 8.04 -12.28
N VAL A 106 -7.36 8.56 -11.07
CA VAL A 106 -6.97 7.90 -9.81
C VAL A 106 -7.61 6.51 -9.70
N ASN A 107 -8.90 6.39 -10.05
CA ASN A 107 -9.58 5.09 -10.03
C ASN A 107 -9.00 4.10 -11.04
N LEU A 108 -8.59 4.56 -12.23
CA LEU A 108 -7.90 3.73 -13.22
C LEU A 108 -6.55 3.25 -12.70
N LEU A 109 -5.77 4.12 -12.05
CA LEU A 109 -4.50 3.73 -11.42
C LEU A 109 -4.71 2.64 -10.37
N ALA A 110 -5.78 2.70 -9.59
CA ALA A 110 -6.14 1.66 -8.62
C ALA A 110 -6.47 0.31 -9.28
N GLY A 111 -6.95 0.33 -10.51
CA GLY A 111 -7.29 -0.87 -11.29
C GLY A 111 -6.10 -1.56 -11.97
N ILE A 112 -4.93 -0.92 -12.01
CA ILE A 112 -3.73 -1.49 -12.66
C ILE A 112 -3.17 -2.64 -11.79
N PRO A 113 -3.05 -3.88 -12.33
CA PRO A 113 -2.43 -4.98 -11.59
C PRO A 113 -0.98 -4.67 -11.19
N SER A 114 -0.58 -5.08 -9.98
CA SER A 114 0.78 -4.85 -9.46
C SER A 114 1.90 -5.38 -10.36
N ILE A 115 1.65 -6.44 -11.13
CA ILE A 115 2.60 -7.00 -12.09
C ILE A 115 2.98 -5.98 -13.18
N VAL A 116 2.02 -5.14 -13.61
CA VAL A 116 2.26 -4.10 -14.62
C VAL A 116 3.17 -3.01 -14.06
N TYR A 117 2.94 -2.60 -12.81
CA TYR A 117 3.85 -1.68 -12.11
C TYR A 117 5.25 -2.27 -11.96
N GLY A 118 5.36 -3.57 -11.60
CA GLY A 118 6.63 -4.27 -11.52
C GLY A 118 7.38 -4.29 -12.86
N PHE A 119 6.67 -4.56 -13.95
CA PHE A 119 7.25 -4.53 -15.31
C PHE A 119 7.69 -3.11 -15.71
N PHE A 120 6.87 -2.10 -15.44
CA PHE A 120 7.25 -0.70 -15.63
C PHE A 120 8.52 -0.34 -14.84
N GLY A 121 8.61 -0.78 -13.59
CA GLY A 121 9.80 -0.60 -12.76
C GLY A 121 11.05 -1.19 -13.39
N LEU A 122 10.97 -2.41 -13.94
CA LEU A 122 12.11 -3.06 -14.59
C LEU A 122 12.53 -2.39 -15.89
N VAL A 123 11.57 -1.95 -16.71
CA VAL A 123 11.84 -1.43 -18.06
C VAL A 123 12.18 0.06 -18.04
N VAL A 124 11.61 0.83 -17.12
CA VAL A 124 11.76 2.30 -17.09
C VAL A 124 12.58 2.77 -15.88
N LEU A 125 12.18 2.40 -14.66
CA LEU A 125 12.84 2.93 -13.44
C LEU A 125 14.25 2.37 -13.26
N VAL A 126 14.46 1.08 -13.49
CA VAL A 126 15.78 0.46 -13.32
C VAL A 126 16.82 1.06 -14.28
N PRO A 127 16.58 1.21 -15.61
CA PRO A 127 17.50 1.91 -16.49
C PRO A 127 17.72 3.36 -16.08
N PHE A 128 16.65 4.09 -15.75
CA PHE A 128 16.74 5.49 -15.32
C PHE A 128 17.65 5.65 -14.09
N ILE A 129 17.49 4.82 -13.07
CA ILE A 129 18.34 4.87 -11.88
C ILE A 129 19.78 4.47 -12.21
N ARG A 130 19.99 3.48 -13.08
CA ARG A 130 21.33 3.05 -13.51
C ARG A 130 22.10 4.18 -14.21
N GLU A 131 21.43 4.93 -15.05
CA GLU A 131 22.07 6.04 -15.79
C GLU A 131 22.42 7.21 -14.88
N HIS A 132 21.57 7.51 -13.89
CA HIS A 132 21.80 8.66 -13.00
C HIS A 132 22.71 8.35 -11.81
N PHE A 133 22.74 7.10 -11.36
CA PHE A 133 23.56 6.66 -10.21
C PHE A 133 24.65 5.69 -10.68
N LYS A 134 25.82 6.22 -11.02
CA LYS A 134 26.95 5.54 -11.69
C LYS A 134 27.45 4.23 -11.06
N ASN A 135 27.14 3.94 -9.80
CA ASN A 135 27.57 2.73 -9.09
C ASN A 135 26.41 1.78 -8.76
N SER A 136 25.26 1.92 -9.37
CA SER A 136 24.07 1.13 -9.11
C SER A 136 23.71 0.23 -10.29
N ASN A 137 23.36 -1.02 -10.02
CA ASN A 137 22.75 -1.90 -11.03
C ASN A 137 21.33 -1.47 -11.42
N GLY A 138 20.81 -0.38 -10.81
CA GLY A 138 19.45 0.10 -10.98
C GLY A 138 18.41 -0.66 -10.14
N GLN A 139 18.62 -1.94 -9.87
CA GLN A 139 17.79 -2.74 -8.96
C GLN A 139 18.20 -2.43 -7.52
N SER A 140 17.61 -1.42 -6.93
CA SER A 140 17.96 -0.89 -5.61
C SER A 140 16.73 -0.73 -4.72
N ILE A 141 16.97 -0.58 -3.41
CA ILE A 141 15.94 -0.21 -2.43
C ILE A 141 15.22 1.07 -2.86
N LEU A 142 15.96 2.04 -3.41
CA LEU A 142 15.37 3.30 -3.91
C LEU A 142 14.37 3.04 -5.05
N CYS A 143 14.73 2.19 -6.03
CA CYS A 143 13.84 1.82 -7.13
C CYS A 143 12.55 1.17 -6.61
N ALA A 144 12.69 0.21 -5.70
CA ALA A 144 11.55 -0.48 -5.09
C ALA A 144 10.67 0.48 -4.26
N SER A 145 11.29 1.41 -3.51
CA SER A 145 10.57 2.41 -2.71
C SER A 145 9.78 3.38 -3.58
N ILE A 146 10.35 3.88 -4.67
CA ILE A 146 9.64 4.76 -5.61
C ILE A 146 8.46 4.03 -6.24
N LEU A 147 8.68 2.80 -6.72
CA LEU A 147 7.65 2.01 -7.36
C LEU A 147 6.49 1.72 -6.40
N LEU A 148 6.78 1.25 -5.19
CA LEU A 148 5.78 1.03 -4.16
C LEU A 148 5.09 2.32 -3.73
N GLY A 149 5.84 3.43 -3.63
CA GLY A 149 5.29 4.75 -3.36
C GLY A 149 4.23 5.16 -4.40
N ILE A 150 4.48 4.93 -5.69
CA ILE A 150 3.51 5.16 -6.75
C ILE A 150 2.29 4.23 -6.62
N MET A 151 2.52 2.95 -6.33
CA MET A 151 1.45 1.96 -6.19
C MET A 151 0.48 2.23 -5.06
N ILE A 152 0.93 2.84 -3.96
CA ILE A 152 0.06 3.17 -2.81
C ILE A 152 -0.73 4.47 -2.99
N LEU A 153 -0.36 5.34 -3.94
CA LEU A 153 -1.04 6.64 -4.16
C LEU A 153 -2.55 6.50 -4.36
N PRO A 154 -3.06 5.63 -5.26
CA PRO A 154 -4.50 5.52 -5.46
C PRO A 154 -5.25 5.11 -4.18
N THR A 155 -4.66 4.23 -3.37
CA THR A 155 -5.25 3.79 -2.10
C THR A 155 -5.32 4.92 -1.08
N ILE A 156 -4.24 5.69 -0.94
CA ILE A 156 -4.19 6.85 -0.04
C ILE A 156 -5.20 7.91 -0.49
N ILE A 157 -5.21 8.26 -1.79
CA ILE A 157 -6.12 9.26 -2.32
C ILE A 157 -7.58 8.79 -2.19
N GLY A 158 -7.84 7.53 -2.51
CA GLY A 158 -9.18 6.94 -2.46
C GLY A 158 -9.77 6.89 -1.06
N ALA A 159 -8.95 6.75 -0.02
CA ALA A 159 -9.37 6.78 1.38
C ALA A 159 -9.43 8.21 1.94
N SER A 160 -8.41 9.03 1.67
CA SER A 160 -8.29 10.37 2.30
C SER A 160 -9.19 11.42 1.67
N GLU A 161 -9.36 11.45 0.33
CA GLU A 161 -10.16 12.48 -0.33
C GLU A 161 -11.63 12.46 0.12
N PRO A 162 -12.35 11.32 0.17
CA PRO A 162 -13.72 11.30 0.67
C PRO A 162 -13.83 11.69 2.14
N THR A 163 -12.87 11.31 2.97
CA THR A 163 -12.84 11.62 4.41
C THR A 163 -12.70 13.14 4.62
N ILE A 164 -11.79 13.79 3.89
CA ILE A 164 -11.60 15.25 3.93
C ILE A 164 -12.87 15.98 3.43
N ARG A 165 -13.56 15.43 2.44
CA ARG A 165 -14.85 16.00 1.97
C ARG A 165 -15.98 15.84 2.98
N ALA A 166 -15.97 14.75 3.75
CA ALA A 166 -17.01 14.46 4.72
C ALA A 166 -16.94 15.32 5.99
N VAL A 167 -15.82 16.05 6.20
CA VAL A 167 -15.71 17.01 7.32
C VAL A 167 -16.79 18.07 7.21
N GLU A 168 -17.54 18.27 8.29
CA GLU A 168 -18.66 19.19 8.36
C GLU A 168 -18.26 20.63 8.00
N GLN A 169 -19.05 21.27 7.17
CA GLN A 169 -18.77 22.60 6.66
C GLN A 169 -18.70 23.68 7.75
N SER A 170 -19.37 23.46 8.86
CA SER A 170 -19.37 24.35 10.04
C SER A 170 -17.96 24.56 10.63
N TYR A 171 -17.09 23.53 10.61
CA TYR A 171 -15.71 23.67 11.06
C TYR A 171 -14.91 24.64 10.18
N TYR A 172 -15.08 24.50 8.86
CA TYR A 172 -14.42 25.38 7.90
C TYR A 172 -14.93 26.84 8.01
N GLU A 173 -16.25 27.04 8.05
CA GLU A 173 -16.88 28.35 8.16
C GLU A 173 -16.56 29.04 9.49
N GLY A 174 -16.51 28.27 10.59
CA GLY A 174 -16.08 28.78 11.89
C GLY A 174 -14.64 29.31 11.88
N ALA A 175 -13.73 28.62 11.21
CA ALA A 175 -12.35 29.07 11.06
C ALA A 175 -12.26 30.36 10.23
N LEU A 176 -13.02 30.49 9.14
CA LEU A 176 -13.10 31.71 8.34
C LEU A 176 -13.69 32.87 9.13
N ALA A 177 -14.73 32.63 9.93
CA ALA A 177 -15.35 33.65 10.78
C ALA A 177 -14.37 34.25 11.83
N LEU A 178 -13.39 33.43 12.26
CA LEU A 178 -12.29 33.88 13.13
C LEU A 178 -11.14 34.57 12.37
N GLY A 179 -11.30 34.83 11.07
CA GLY A 179 -10.33 35.54 10.24
C GLY A 179 -9.20 34.66 9.67
N ALA A 180 -9.32 33.33 9.70
CA ALA A 180 -8.33 32.45 9.04
C ALA A 180 -8.48 32.51 7.51
N THR A 181 -7.35 32.39 6.78
CA THR A 181 -7.39 32.24 5.31
C THR A 181 -7.92 30.86 4.91
N HIS A 182 -8.30 30.69 3.64
CA HIS A 182 -8.76 29.42 3.10
C HIS A 182 -7.74 28.29 3.36
N GLU A 183 -6.47 28.51 3.00
CA GLU A 183 -5.41 27.54 3.17
C GLU A 183 -5.22 27.15 4.63
N ARG A 184 -5.17 28.15 5.52
CA ARG A 184 -5.01 27.91 6.95
C ARG A 184 -6.20 27.12 7.51
N SER A 185 -7.41 27.45 7.17
CA SER A 185 -8.62 26.73 7.60
C SER A 185 -8.58 25.27 7.14
N VAL A 186 -8.16 25.00 5.91
CA VAL A 186 -8.04 23.65 5.39
C VAL A 186 -6.98 22.84 6.15
N PHE A 187 -5.73 23.35 6.25
CA PHE A 187 -4.64 22.57 6.81
C PHE A 187 -4.65 22.47 8.35
N THR A 188 -5.20 23.47 9.06
CA THR A 188 -5.19 23.47 10.53
C THR A 188 -6.50 23.03 11.18
N VAL A 189 -7.61 23.00 10.43
CA VAL A 189 -8.92 22.61 10.96
C VAL A 189 -9.48 21.43 10.22
N VAL A 190 -9.64 21.52 8.89
CA VAL A 190 -10.33 20.47 8.11
C VAL A 190 -9.51 19.19 8.03
N VAL A 191 -8.22 19.27 7.72
CA VAL A 191 -7.35 18.07 7.59
C VAL A 191 -7.18 17.35 8.93
N PRO A 192 -6.94 18.01 10.07
CA PRO A 192 -6.89 17.34 11.37
C PRO A 192 -8.22 16.78 11.85
N ALA A 193 -9.35 17.30 11.36
CA ALA A 193 -10.69 16.82 11.69
C ALA A 193 -11.12 15.62 10.82
N ALA A 194 -10.40 15.33 9.73
CA ALA A 194 -10.64 14.20 8.82
C ALA A 194 -9.99 12.91 9.31
#